data_11c193501c2581f61d495578f3033688
#
_entry.id   11c193501c2581f61d495578f3033688
#
_cell.length_a   1.000
_cell.length_b   1.000
_cell.length_c   1.000
_cell.angle_alpha   90.00
_cell.angle_beta   90.00
_cell.angle_gamma   90.00
#
_symmetry.space_group_name_H-M   'P 1'
#
loop_
_entity.id
_entity.type
_entity.pdbx_description
1 polymer ?
#
loop_
_entity_poly.entity_id
_entity_poly.type
_entity_poly.pdbx_seq_one_letter_code
_entity_poly.pdbx_strand_id
1 'polypeptide(L)'
;MKKFLHNKYRILIFIFCFFFLFSIVFFKKIEPTLENKQFERFTDSIFTSELSSNTLNLHYTLAHPETFGINDYKISLGSINEKAHSHSFSNLKSNQKRLKKFHYQNLSKENQLTYDILSLEFSTQLSGENFFWLQEPLSPHLGISSQLPILLAEYTFRTGNDIKDYFSLLSCLPDYYNELAEFETQKAKRGLFMSDASLERLLAQCQTMLSSDYLASAFEDKINSLQTAGTLTKKQADSYLSLHEKLIHTCVIPSYQSLSEKLSALKGSGKNDRGLAGFPDGTAYY
;
A
#
# COMPACT_ATOMS: atom_id res chain seq x y z
N MET A 1 32.06 -69.11 22.01
CA MET A 1 30.71 -68.53 21.81
C MET A 1 30.52 -67.11 22.44
N LYS A 2 30.93 -66.85 23.69
CA LYS A 2 30.72 -65.50 24.34
C LYS A 2 31.43 -64.33 23.66
N LYS A 3 32.60 -64.47 23.09
CA LYS A 3 33.36 -63.41 22.39
C LYS A 3 32.68 -62.98 21.08
N PHE A 4 31.98 -63.82 20.38
CA PHE A 4 31.31 -63.57 19.11
C PHE A 4 30.00 -62.75 19.31
N LEU A 5 29.28 -63.02 20.40
CA LEU A 5 28.09 -62.22 20.78
C LEU A 5 28.46 -60.82 21.18
N HIS A 6 29.55 -60.65 21.94
CA HIS A 6 29.99 -59.32 22.43
C HIS A 6 30.39 -58.39 21.27
N ASN A 7 30.95 -58.95 20.19
CA ASN A 7 31.33 -58.16 19.02
C ASN A 7 30.12 -57.71 18.18
N LYS A 8 29.07 -58.56 18.10
CA LYS A 8 27.80 -58.20 17.42
C LYS A 8 27.08 -57.05 18.12
N TYR A 9 27.00 -57.03 19.45
CA TYR A 9 26.39 -55.91 20.21
C TYR A 9 27.18 -54.61 20.07
N ARG A 10 28.51 -54.69 20.03
CA ARG A 10 29.34 -53.51 19.79
C ARG A 10 29.12 -52.92 18.40
N ILE A 11 28.99 -53.73 17.37
CA ILE A 11 28.70 -53.31 16.01
C ILE A 11 27.29 -52.69 15.95
N LEU A 12 26.30 -53.30 16.62
CA LEU A 12 24.92 -52.77 16.65
C LEU A 12 24.83 -51.40 17.38
N ILE A 13 25.56 -51.25 18.48
CA ILE A 13 25.64 -49.98 19.21
C ILE A 13 26.33 -48.91 18.35
N PHE A 14 27.40 -49.30 17.61
CA PHE A 14 28.10 -48.35 16.73
C PHE A 14 27.21 -47.88 15.56
N ILE A 15 26.45 -48.78 14.98
CA ILE A 15 25.46 -48.49 13.93
C ILE A 15 24.36 -47.58 14.49
N PHE A 16 23.84 -47.89 15.68
CA PHE A 16 22.81 -47.06 16.32
C PHE A 16 23.32 -45.64 16.66
N CYS A 17 24.53 -45.52 17.23
CA CYS A 17 25.15 -44.23 17.48
C CYS A 17 25.41 -43.43 16.20
N PHE A 18 25.84 -44.12 15.13
CA PHE A 18 26.05 -43.48 13.82
C PHE A 18 24.75 -42.97 13.22
N PHE A 19 23.68 -43.77 13.24
CA PHE A 19 22.35 -43.31 12.79
C PHE A 19 21.80 -42.21 13.65
N PHE A 20 22.02 -42.24 14.97
CA PHE A 20 21.59 -41.19 15.88
C PHE A 20 22.36 -39.90 15.65
N LEU A 21 23.68 -39.94 15.51
CA LEU A 21 24.49 -38.78 15.15
C LEU A 21 24.15 -38.24 13.75
N PHE A 22 23.94 -39.15 12.79
CA PHE A 22 23.53 -38.76 11.45
C PHE A 22 22.15 -38.07 11.45
N SER A 23 21.20 -38.59 12.22
CA SER A 23 19.90 -37.96 12.37
C SER A 23 20.01 -36.58 13.00
N ILE A 24 20.81 -36.38 14.04
CA ILE A 24 21.03 -35.06 14.68
C ILE A 24 21.62 -34.07 13.68
N VAL A 25 22.63 -34.48 12.91
CA VAL A 25 23.27 -33.58 11.91
C VAL A 25 22.32 -33.30 10.75
N PHE A 26 21.54 -34.31 10.33
CA PHE A 26 20.56 -34.17 9.26
C PHE A 26 19.41 -33.27 9.68
N PHE A 27 18.85 -33.44 10.87
CA PHE A 27 17.83 -32.53 11.40
C PHE A 27 18.34 -31.10 11.57
N LYS A 28 19.55 -30.88 12.09
CA LYS A 28 20.16 -29.55 12.21
C LYS A 28 20.37 -28.85 10.85
N LYS A 29 20.46 -29.58 9.75
CA LYS A 29 20.61 -29.02 8.39
C LYS A 29 19.28 -28.81 7.70
N ILE A 30 18.24 -29.56 8.06
CA ILE A 30 16.90 -29.43 7.46
C ILE A 30 16.10 -28.29 8.10
N GLU A 31 16.17 -28.09 9.41
CA GLU A 31 15.43 -27.04 10.13
C GLU A 31 15.69 -25.65 9.56
N PRO A 32 16.92 -25.17 9.35
CA PRO A 32 17.16 -23.86 8.76
C PRO A 32 16.57 -23.71 7.36
N THR A 33 16.63 -24.76 6.54
CA THR A 33 16.08 -24.74 5.17
C THR A 33 14.55 -24.62 5.18
N LEU A 34 13.89 -25.33 6.08
CA LEU A 34 12.44 -25.28 6.23
C LEU A 34 11.99 -23.92 6.78
N GLU A 35 12.70 -23.41 7.77
CA GLU A 35 12.40 -22.11 8.39
C GLU A 35 12.58 -20.96 7.38
N ASN A 36 13.63 -21.01 6.55
CA ASN A 36 13.82 -20.03 5.46
C ASN A 36 12.63 -20.03 4.49
N LYS A 37 12.18 -21.20 4.03
CA LYS A 37 10.99 -21.29 3.15
C LYS A 37 9.71 -20.78 3.82
N GLN A 38 9.56 -20.99 5.12
CA GLN A 38 8.42 -20.46 5.87
C GLN A 38 8.50 -18.93 6.01
N PHE A 39 9.71 -18.42 6.22
CA PHE A 39 9.97 -17.00 6.30
C PHE A 39 9.69 -16.31 4.95
N GLU A 40 10.18 -16.86 3.84
CA GLU A 40 9.91 -16.36 2.48
C GLU A 40 8.40 -16.32 2.19
N ARG A 41 7.65 -17.38 2.50
CA ARG A 41 6.19 -17.37 2.36
C ARG A 41 5.51 -16.32 3.24
N PHE A 42 6.06 -16.08 4.42
CA PHE A 42 5.56 -15.03 5.30
C PHE A 42 5.80 -13.64 4.70
N THR A 43 7.00 -13.36 4.20
CA THR A 43 7.32 -12.09 3.53
C THR A 43 6.52 -11.90 2.26
N ASP A 44 6.35 -12.94 1.43
CA ASP A 44 5.50 -12.91 0.24
C ASP A 44 4.05 -12.59 0.60
N SER A 45 3.53 -13.17 1.70
CA SER A 45 2.16 -12.88 2.15
C SER A 45 1.95 -11.44 2.60
N ILE A 46 2.97 -10.80 3.18
CA ILE A 46 2.93 -9.37 3.53
C ILE A 46 2.96 -8.53 2.26
N PHE A 47 3.91 -8.81 1.36
CA PHE A 47 4.08 -8.10 0.10
C PHE A 47 2.80 -8.12 -0.74
N THR A 48 2.23 -9.31 -0.97
CA THR A 48 1.01 -9.44 -1.76
C THR A 48 -0.19 -8.76 -1.10
N SER A 49 -0.33 -8.86 0.23
CA SER A 49 -1.41 -8.21 0.97
C SER A 49 -1.31 -6.68 0.91
N GLU A 50 -0.10 -6.14 1.05
CA GLU A 50 0.15 -4.70 0.99
C GLU A 50 -0.16 -4.14 -0.39
N LEU A 51 0.34 -4.76 -1.44
CA LEU A 51 0.10 -4.32 -2.81
C LEU A 51 -1.37 -4.42 -3.22
N SER A 52 -2.07 -5.48 -2.79
CA SER A 52 -3.48 -5.67 -3.12
C SER A 52 -4.41 -4.69 -2.39
N SER A 53 -3.91 -3.94 -1.40
CA SER A 53 -4.70 -2.98 -0.62
C SER A 53 -4.96 -1.66 -1.36
N ASN A 54 -4.13 -1.31 -2.33
CA ASN A 54 -4.23 -0.09 -3.12
C ASN A 54 -3.86 -0.36 -4.59
N THR A 55 -4.81 -0.13 -5.48
CA THR A 55 -4.65 -0.46 -6.91
C THR A 55 -3.57 0.36 -7.60
N LEU A 56 -3.39 1.64 -7.23
CA LEU A 56 -2.30 2.46 -7.79
C LEU A 56 -0.94 1.92 -7.36
N ASN A 57 -0.79 1.59 -6.07
CA ASN A 57 0.44 1.00 -5.57
C ASN A 57 0.76 -0.33 -6.28
N LEU A 58 -0.24 -1.20 -6.45
CA LEU A 58 -0.10 -2.44 -7.20
C LEU A 58 0.35 -2.18 -8.64
N HIS A 59 -0.33 -1.28 -9.35
CA HIS A 59 -0.07 -0.98 -10.75
C HIS A 59 1.34 -0.43 -11.01
N TYR A 60 1.80 0.47 -10.12
CA TYR A 60 3.13 1.08 -10.24
C TYR A 60 4.27 0.20 -9.76
N THR A 61 3.98 -0.76 -8.88
CA THR A 61 4.99 -1.68 -8.37
C THR A 61 5.18 -2.90 -9.26
N LEU A 62 4.08 -3.46 -9.79
CA LEU A 62 4.11 -4.70 -10.57
C LEU A 62 3.48 -4.51 -11.96
N ALA A 63 4.28 -4.75 -13.00
CA ALA A 63 3.76 -4.79 -14.37
C ALA A 63 2.90 -6.06 -14.62
N HIS A 64 3.19 -7.14 -13.91
CA HIS A 64 2.59 -8.47 -14.04
C HIS A 64 2.25 -9.04 -12.67
N PRO A 65 1.20 -8.53 -11.97
CA PRO A 65 0.82 -8.97 -10.63
C PRO A 65 0.46 -10.46 -10.56
N GLU A 66 -0.04 -11.04 -11.66
CA GLU A 66 -0.37 -12.46 -11.76
C GLU A 66 0.84 -13.38 -11.54
N THR A 67 2.07 -12.92 -11.85
CA THR A 67 3.30 -13.69 -11.61
C THR A 67 3.66 -13.80 -10.14
N PHE A 68 3.07 -12.93 -9.31
CA PHE A 68 3.18 -12.93 -7.85
C PHE A 68 1.95 -13.54 -7.18
N GLY A 69 1.06 -14.19 -7.96
CA GLY A 69 -0.16 -14.82 -7.46
C GLY A 69 -1.28 -13.83 -7.13
N ILE A 70 -1.16 -12.56 -7.54
CA ILE A 70 -2.18 -11.52 -7.36
C ILE A 70 -3.08 -11.52 -8.61
N ASN A 71 -4.12 -12.36 -8.58
CA ASN A 71 -5.05 -12.51 -9.71
C ASN A 71 -6.35 -11.75 -9.48
N ASP A 72 -6.81 -11.70 -8.23
CA ASP A 72 -8.05 -11.04 -7.83
C ASP A 72 -7.76 -10.01 -6.74
N TYR A 73 -8.09 -8.77 -6.99
CA TYR A 73 -7.98 -7.67 -6.04
C TYR A 73 -9.16 -6.71 -6.18
N LYS A 74 -9.53 -6.10 -5.09
CA LYS A 74 -10.58 -5.07 -5.12
C LYS A 74 -9.96 -3.75 -5.57
N ILE A 75 -10.58 -3.10 -6.56
CA ILE A 75 -10.17 -1.76 -6.96
C ILE A 75 -10.37 -0.80 -5.79
N SER A 76 -9.30 -0.11 -5.41
CA SER A 76 -9.28 0.74 -4.22
C SER A 76 -8.18 1.80 -4.33
N LEU A 77 -8.49 3.00 -3.84
CA LEU A 77 -7.53 4.08 -3.59
C LEU A 77 -6.97 4.05 -2.15
N GLY A 78 -7.34 3.02 -1.39
CA GLY A 78 -7.10 2.97 0.06
C GLY A 78 -8.23 3.64 0.85
N SER A 79 -8.01 3.88 2.13
CA SER A 79 -8.97 4.50 3.04
C SER A 79 -8.26 5.23 4.17
N ILE A 80 -8.81 6.36 4.64
CA ILE A 80 -8.24 7.21 5.68
C ILE A 80 -9.22 7.46 6.84
N ASN A 81 -9.90 6.44 7.30
CA ASN A 81 -10.78 6.54 8.46
C ASN A 81 -10.25 5.75 9.67
N GLU A 82 -10.80 6.01 10.87
CA GLU A 82 -10.38 5.34 12.12
C GLU A 82 -10.52 3.83 12.07
N LYS A 83 -11.52 3.29 11.34
CA LYS A 83 -11.71 1.86 11.20
C LYS A 83 -10.60 1.21 10.38
N ALA A 84 -10.25 1.82 9.26
CA ALA A 84 -9.16 1.37 8.40
C ALA A 84 -7.82 1.46 9.16
N HIS A 85 -7.58 2.58 9.86
CA HIS A 85 -6.42 2.75 10.72
C HIS A 85 -6.30 1.65 11.79
N SER A 86 -7.35 1.42 12.58
CA SER A 86 -7.38 0.37 13.61
C SER A 86 -7.14 -1.02 13.02
N HIS A 87 -7.71 -1.31 11.85
CA HIS A 87 -7.51 -2.58 11.16
C HIS A 87 -6.05 -2.74 10.69
N SER A 88 -5.47 -1.71 10.09
CA SER A 88 -4.07 -1.70 9.64
C SER A 88 -3.13 -1.96 10.83
N PHE A 89 -3.30 -1.28 11.96
CA PHE A 89 -2.47 -1.49 13.15
C PHE A 89 -2.67 -2.85 13.80
N SER A 90 -3.89 -3.40 13.76
CA SER A 90 -4.14 -4.78 14.20
C SER A 90 -3.35 -5.79 13.35
N ASN A 91 -3.36 -5.62 12.03
CA ASN A 91 -2.61 -6.46 11.09
C ASN A 91 -1.09 -6.31 11.31
N LEU A 92 -0.62 -5.08 11.50
CA LEU A 92 0.79 -4.78 11.77
C LEU A 92 1.29 -5.46 13.06
N LYS A 93 0.51 -5.37 14.16
CA LYS A 93 0.80 -6.08 15.42
C LYS A 93 0.83 -7.60 15.23
N SER A 94 -0.09 -8.13 14.44
CA SER A 94 -0.13 -9.55 14.10
C SER A 94 1.10 -9.97 13.31
N ASN A 95 1.50 -9.20 12.31
CA ASN A 95 2.68 -9.46 11.50
C ASN A 95 3.97 -9.36 12.32
N GLN A 96 4.10 -8.35 13.18
CA GLN A 96 5.23 -8.25 14.11
C GLN A 96 5.32 -9.48 15.05
N LYS A 97 4.18 -9.93 15.57
CA LYS A 97 4.12 -11.14 16.42
C LYS A 97 4.50 -12.41 15.63
N ARG A 98 4.12 -12.51 14.36
CA ARG A 98 4.52 -13.62 13.47
C ARG A 98 6.00 -13.57 13.16
N LEU A 99 6.55 -12.39 12.84
CA LEU A 99 7.98 -12.17 12.58
C LEU A 99 8.83 -12.67 13.76
N LYS A 100 8.46 -12.32 14.99
CA LYS A 100 9.18 -12.71 16.22
C LYS A 100 9.18 -14.23 16.51
N LYS A 101 8.43 -15.04 15.76
CA LYS A 101 8.45 -16.51 15.92
C LYS A 101 9.56 -17.18 15.13
N PHE A 102 10.16 -16.49 14.17
CA PHE A 102 11.29 -17.02 13.42
C PHE A 102 12.59 -16.92 14.22
N HIS A 103 13.41 -17.98 14.18
CA HIS A 103 14.70 -18.01 14.82
C HIS A 103 15.75 -17.38 13.90
N TYR A 104 16.12 -16.14 14.19
CA TYR A 104 17.04 -15.33 13.40
C TYR A 104 18.27 -16.08 12.93
N GLN A 105 18.89 -16.88 13.84
CA GLN A 105 20.11 -17.64 13.56
C GLN A 105 19.92 -18.79 12.53
N ASN A 106 18.69 -19.22 12.30
CA ASN A 106 18.35 -20.25 11.32
C ASN A 106 18.09 -19.68 9.93
N LEU A 107 17.95 -18.35 9.81
CA LEU A 107 17.71 -17.67 8.55
C LEU A 107 19.00 -17.51 7.74
N SER A 108 18.88 -17.53 6.42
CA SER A 108 19.97 -17.17 5.51
C SER A 108 20.36 -15.70 5.72
N LYS A 109 21.53 -15.30 5.25
CA LYS A 109 21.98 -13.90 5.37
C LYS A 109 21.03 -12.90 4.71
N GLU A 110 20.44 -13.25 3.60
CA GLU A 110 19.43 -12.45 2.89
C GLU A 110 18.15 -12.34 3.73
N ASN A 111 17.67 -13.47 4.27
CA ASN A 111 16.49 -13.49 5.13
C ASN A 111 16.73 -12.80 6.49
N GLN A 112 17.95 -12.84 7.03
CA GLN A 112 18.33 -12.06 8.21
C GLN A 112 18.22 -10.55 7.94
N LEU A 113 18.72 -10.09 6.79
CA LEU A 113 18.57 -8.69 6.40
C LEU A 113 17.10 -8.30 6.23
N THR A 114 16.31 -9.13 5.58
CA THR A 114 14.85 -8.91 5.43
C THR A 114 14.14 -8.89 6.80
N TYR A 115 14.53 -9.77 7.72
CA TYR A 115 14.02 -9.77 9.10
C TYR A 115 14.32 -8.46 9.83
N ASP A 116 15.56 -7.96 9.71
CA ASP A 116 15.99 -6.72 10.35
C ASP A 116 15.22 -5.51 9.79
N ILE A 117 15.05 -5.44 8.46
CA ILE A 117 14.26 -4.40 7.79
C ILE A 117 12.81 -4.43 8.27
N LEU A 118 12.16 -5.60 8.24
CA LEU A 118 10.77 -5.74 8.68
C LEU A 118 10.61 -5.44 10.18
N SER A 119 11.58 -5.83 11.00
CA SER A 119 11.57 -5.55 12.44
C SER A 119 11.62 -4.05 12.72
N LEU A 120 12.49 -3.32 12.01
CA LEU A 120 12.58 -1.87 12.09
C LEU A 120 11.31 -1.22 11.59
N GLU A 121 10.85 -1.60 10.41
CA GLU A 121 9.65 -1.05 9.77
C GLU A 121 8.41 -1.22 10.66
N PHE A 122 8.15 -2.44 11.15
CA PHE A 122 7.00 -2.68 12.04
C PHE A 122 7.11 -1.90 13.34
N SER A 123 8.30 -1.76 13.94
CA SER A 123 8.46 -0.99 15.15
C SER A 123 8.24 0.50 14.93
N THR A 124 8.72 1.03 13.81
CA THR A 124 8.55 2.43 13.41
C THR A 124 7.07 2.74 13.13
N GLN A 125 6.41 1.93 12.32
CA GLN A 125 4.99 2.12 12.04
C GLN A 125 4.13 2.02 13.30
N LEU A 126 4.39 1.03 14.18
CA LEU A 126 3.64 0.88 15.44
C LEU A 126 3.81 2.06 16.40
N SER A 127 4.93 2.77 16.36
CA SER A 127 5.11 4.00 17.15
C SER A 127 4.13 5.11 16.74
N GLY A 128 3.66 5.07 15.50
CA GLY A 128 2.71 6.03 14.93
C GLY A 128 1.25 5.78 15.27
N GLU A 129 0.89 4.71 15.99
CA GLU A 129 -0.51 4.29 16.21
C GLU A 129 -1.40 5.40 16.79
N ASN A 130 -0.88 6.20 17.71
CA ASN A 130 -1.63 7.24 18.39
C ASN A 130 -1.68 8.58 17.62
N PHE A 131 -0.99 8.68 16.49
CA PHE A 131 -0.84 9.92 15.74
C PHE A 131 -1.74 10.00 14.50
N PHE A 132 -2.80 9.21 14.43
CA PHE A 132 -3.71 9.15 13.28
C PHE A 132 -4.17 10.54 12.82
N TRP A 133 -4.54 11.41 13.75
CA TRP A 133 -5.04 12.74 13.45
C TRP A 133 -3.96 13.78 13.09
N LEU A 134 -2.68 13.42 13.22
CA LEU A 134 -1.57 14.27 12.78
C LEU A 134 -1.15 14.01 11.33
N GLN A 135 -1.72 13.01 10.66
CA GLN A 135 -1.51 12.80 9.24
C GLN A 135 -2.01 13.99 8.42
N GLU A 136 -1.30 14.31 7.33
CA GLU A 136 -1.62 15.44 6.45
C GLU A 136 -1.81 14.96 4.99
N PRO A 137 -2.90 14.21 4.69
CA PRO A 137 -3.13 13.67 3.36
C PRO A 137 -3.41 14.76 2.32
N LEU A 138 -3.89 15.91 2.75
CA LEU A 138 -4.21 17.08 1.91
C LEU A 138 -3.23 18.23 2.14
N SER A 139 -1.93 17.97 2.00
CA SER A 139 -0.95 19.04 2.04
C SER A 139 -0.85 19.77 0.68
N PRO A 140 -0.56 21.09 0.66
CA PRO A 140 -0.52 21.86 -0.58
C PRO A 140 0.54 21.42 -1.60
N HIS A 141 1.59 20.73 -1.21
CA HIS A 141 2.68 20.36 -2.11
C HIS A 141 2.71 18.88 -2.46
N LEU A 142 2.48 18.02 -1.51
CA LEU A 142 2.61 16.55 -1.66
C LEU A 142 1.32 15.82 -1.30
N GLY A 143 0.21 16.57 -1.19
CA GLY A 143 -1.09 15.98 -0.85
C GLY A 143 -1.72 15.20 -1.99
N ILE A 144 -2.66 14.34 -1.62
CA ILE A 144 -3.39 13.47 -2.55
C ILE A 144 -4.10 14.27 -3.65
N SER A 145 -4.62 15.46 -3.33
CA SER A 145 -5.30 16.31 -4.30
C SER A 145 -4.45 16.75 -5.48
N SER A 146 -3.13 16.85 -5.31
CA SER A 146 -2.19 17.19 -6.37
C SER A 146 -1.53 15.97 -6.99
N GLN A 147 -1.28 14.92 -6.22
CA GLN A 147 -0.57 13.72 -6.68
C GLN A 147 -1.46 12.76 -7.47
N LEU A 148 -2.69 12.56 -7.02
CA LEU A 148 -3.60 11.57 -7.61
C LEU A 148 -3.91 11.84 -9.10
N PRO A 149 -4.16 13.09 -9.55
CA PRO A 149 -4.33 13.36 -10.98
C PRO A 149 -3.12 13.03 -11.81
N ILE A 150 -1.91 13.26 -11.28
CA ILE A 150 -0.66 12.92 -11.97
C ILE A 150 -0.54 11.40 -12.11
N LEU A 151 -0.76 10.65 -11.02
CA LEU A 151 -0.75 9.20 -11.07
C LEU A 151 -1.78 8.63 -12.03
N LEU A 152 -2.98 9.20 -12.08
CA LEU A 152 -4.00 8.79 -13.04
C LEU A 152 -3.62 9.16 -14.48
N ALA A 153 -3.05 10.33 -14.72
CA ALA A 153 -2.58 10.72 -16.05
C ALA A 153 -1.42 9.87 -16.54
N GLU A 154 -0.52 9.45 -15.65
CA GLU A 154 0.62 8.57 -15.96
C GLU A 154 0.26 7.07 -15.98
N TYR A 155 -0.95 6.70 -15.62
CA TYR A 155 -1.39 5.29 -15.52
C TYR A 155 -1.21 4.55 -16.85
N THR A 156 -0.43 3.48 -16.87
CA THR A 156 -0.04 2.78 -18.09
C THR A 156 -1.07 1.71 -18.48
N PHE A 157 -1.49 1.68 -19.74
CA PHE A 157 -2.40 0.65 -20.27
C PHE A 157 -1.61 -0.47 -20.97
N ARG A 158 -1.15 -1.48 -20.22
CA ARG A 158 -0.43 -2.66 -20.73
C ARG A 158 -1.40 -3.69 -21.29
N THR A 159 -2.57 -3.77 -20.69
CA THR A 159 -3.64 -4.73 -21.04
C THR A 159 -5.00 -4.04 -21.05
N GLY A 160 -6.01 -4.71 -21.60
CA GLY A 160 -7.40 -4.22 -21.53
C GLY A 160 -7.97 -4.21 -20.10
N ASN A 161 -7.36 -4.93 -19.16
CA ASN A 161 -7.77 -4.87 -17.75
C ASN A 161 -7.29 -3.57 -17.10
N ASP A 162 -6.10 -3.08 -17.43
CA ASP A 162 -5.61 -1.79 -16.92
C ASP A 162 -6.58 -0.64 -17.24
N ILE A 163 -7.19 -0.66 -18.43
CA ILE A 163 -8.18 0.36 -18.81
C ILE A 163 -9.46 0.24 -17.95
N LYS A 164 -9.91 -0.99 -17.65
CA LYS A 164 -11.08 -1.22 -16.77
C LYS A 164 -10.80 -0.81 -15.33
N ASP A 165 -9.62 -1.14 -14.83
CA ASP A 165 -9.16 -0.78 -13.49
C ASP A 165 -9.06 0.74 -13.36
N TYR A 166 -8.52 1.41 -14.36
CA TYR A 166 -8.48 2.86 -14.42
C TYR A 166 -9.88 3.51 -14.34
N PHE A 167 -10.86 3.03 -15.11
CA PHE A 167 -12.24 3.52 -15.01
C PHE A 167 -12.87 3.26 -13.64
N SER A 168 -12.56 2.11 -13.06
CA SER A 168 -13.01 1.77 -11.71
C SER A 168 -12.37 2.68 -10.66
N LEU A 169 -11.09 3.02 -10.81
CA LEU A 169 -10.40 4.01 -9.96
C LEU A 169 -11.06 5.39 -10.06
N LEU A 170 -11.39 5.87 -11.27
CA LEU A 170 -12.14 7.14 -11.41
C LEU A 170 -13.50 7.08 -10.69
N SER A 171 -14.16 5.94 -10.73
CA SER A 171 -15.45 5.73 -10.06
C SER A 171 -15.32 5.68 -8.51
N CYS A 172 -14.14 5.41 -7.97
CA CYS A 172 -13.88 5.46 -6.52
C CYS A 172 -13.66 6.88 -5.98
N LEU A 173 -13.37 7.86 -6.85
CA LEU A 173 -13.00 9.22 -6.41
C LEU A 173 -14.03 9.91 -5.53
N PRO A 174 -15.35 9.86 -5.81
CA PRO A 174 -16.34 10.55 -4.99
C PRO A 174 -16.31 10.08 -3.52
N ASP A 175 -16.28 8.79 -3.28
CA ASP A 175 -16.24 8.23 -1.92
C ASP A 175 -14.90 8.54 -1.24
N TYR A 176 -13.80 8.42 -1.96
CA TYR A 176 -12.46 8.66 -1.44
C TYR A 176 -12.26 10.13 -1.04
N TYR A 177 -12.65 11.09 -1.88
CA TYR A 177 -12.55 12.51 -1.57
C TYR A 177 -13.53 12.94 -0.47
N ASN A 178 -14.70 12.30 -0.40
CA ASN A 178 -15.61 12.50 0.71
C ASN A 178 -15.01 12.04 2.05
N GLU A 179 -14.31 10.92 2.06
CA GLU A 179 -13.61 10.41 3.25
C GLU A 179 -12.47 11.35 3.68
N LEU A 180 -11.70 11.90 2.73
CA LEU A 180 -10.67 12.91 2.99
C LEU A 180 -11.26 14.19 3.60
N ALA A 181 -12.36 14.67 3.06
CA ALA A 181 -13.04 15.86 3.60
C ALA A 181 -13.58 15.63 5.02
N GLU A 182 -14.11 14.44 5.30
CA GLU A 182 -14.54 14.07 6.65
C GLU A 182 -13.36 13.97 7.62
N PHE A 183 -12.24 13.39 7.19
CA PHE A 183 -11.01 13.34 7.98
C PHE A 183 -10.56 14.77 8.38
N GLU A 184 -10.50 15.71 7.44
CA GLU A 184 -10.13 17.09 7.74
C GLU A 184 -11.18 17.79 8.62
N THR A 185 -12.46 17.49 8.45
CA THR A 185 -13.52 17.97 9.35
C THR A 185 -13.31 17.50 10.78
N GLN A 186 -12.92 16.25 10.97
CA GLN A 186 -12.60 15.70 12.29
C GLN A 186 -11.32 16.31 12.88
N LYS A 187 -10.30 16.60 12.04
CA LYS A 187 -9.10 17.34 12.47
C LYS A 187 -9.48 18.76 12.94
N ALA A 188 -10.36 19.46 12.22
CA ALA A 188 -10.82 20.80 12.61
C ALA A 188 -11.51 20.80 13.98
N LYS A 189 -12.39 19.85 14.24
CA LYS A 189 -13.04 19.67 15.56
C LYS A 189 -12.04 19.41 16.70
N ARG A 190 -10.87 18.85 16.39
CA ARG A 190 -9.78 18.55 17.34
C ARG A 190 -8.75 19.67 17.45
N GLY A 191 -8.90 20.76 16.69
CA GLY A 191 -7.92 21.85 16.63
C GLY A 191 -6.62 21.48 15.91
N LEU A 192 -6.65 20.46 15.05
CA LEU A 192 -5.51 19.92 14.29
C LEU A 192 -5.61 20.25 12.79
N PHE A 193 -6.48 21.19 12.40
CA PHE A 193 -6.66 21.58 11.01
C PHE A 193 -5.51 22.47 10.54
N MET A 194 -5.20 22.40 9.26
CA MET A 194 -4.18 23.21 8.61
C MET A 194 -4.45 24.73 8.75
N SER A 195 -3.41 25.55 8.58
CA SER A 195 -3.56 26.99 8.56
C SER A 195 -4.39 27.48 7.38
N ASP A 196 -5.04 28.64 7.52
CA ASP A 196 -5.82 29.24 6.42
C ASP A 196 -4.96 29.50 5.18
N ALA A 197 -3.69 29.83 5.33
CA ALA A 197 -2.77 29.99 4.21
C ALA A 197 -2.52 28.66 3.46
N SER A 198 -2.44 27.54 4.18
CA SER A 198 -2.33 26.21 3.56
C SER A 198 -3.63 25.80 2.89
N LEU A 199 -4.76 26.08 3.53
CA LEU A 199 -6.09 25.85 2.97
C LEU A 199 -6.30 26.63 1.66
N GLU A 200 -5.95 27.90 1.60
CA GLU A 200 -6.09 28.72 0.39
C GLU A 200 -5.26 28.18 -0.77
N ARG A 201 -4.04 27.69 -0.52
CA ARG A 201 -3.22 27.03 -1.54
C ARG A 201 -3.86 25.74 -2.02
N LEU A 202 -4.40 24.95 -1.12
CA LEU A 202 -5.08 23.70 -1.45
C LEU A 202 -6.34 23.94 -2.31
N LEU A 203 -7.14 24.94 -1.94
CA LEU A 203 -8.33 25.34 -2.71
C LEU A 203 -7.94 25.85 -4.11
N ALA A 204 -6.85 26.63 -4.23
CA ALA A 204 -6.34 27.08 -5.52
C ALA A 204 -5.90 25.89 -6.40
N GLN A 205 -5.29 24.85 -5.83
CA GLN A 205 -4.96 23.62 -6.56
C GLN A 205 -6.21 22.88 -7.04
N CYS A 206 -7.21 22.74 -6.17
CA CYS A 206 -8.48 22.13 -6.59
C CYS A 206 -9.13 22.91 -7.75
N GLN A 207 -9.08 24.23 -7.70
CA GLN A 207 -9.59 25.10 -8.79
C GLN A 207 -8.78 24.92 -10.08
N THR A 208 -7.46 24.80 -10.00
CA THR A 208 -6.61 24.51 -11.15
C THR A 208 -6.99 23.17 -11.78
N MET A 209 -7.25 22.14 -10.98
CA MET A 209 -7.66 20.84 -11.46
C MET A 209 -9.03 20.88 -12.14
N LEU A 210 -9.98 21.64 -11.59
CA LEU A 210 -11.32 21.83 -12.19
C LEU A 210 -11.30 22.55 -13.53
N SER A 211 -10.30 23.39 -13.79
CA SER A 211 -10.14 24.14 -15.04
C SER A 211 -9.19 23.47 -16.04
N SER A 212 -8.58 22.35 -15.67
CA SER A 212 -7.58 21.65 -16.48
C SER A 212 -8.22 20.53 -17.30
N ASP A 213 -7.77 20.37 -18.52
CA ASP A 213 -8.06 19.22 -19.39
C ASP A 213 -6.97 18.13 -19.33
N TYR A 214 -5.97 18.31 -18.46
CA TYR A 214 -4.78 17.45 -18.38
C TYR A 214 -5.12 15.95 -18.31
N LEU A 215 -6.06 15.56 -17.47
CA LEU A 215 -6.43 14.16 -17.32
C LEU A 215 -7.17 13.63 -18.57
N ALA A 216 -8.01 14.45 -19.19
CA ALA A 216 -8.71 14.10 -20.41
C ALA A 216 -7.75 13.96 -21.60
N SER A 217 -6.86 14.93 -21.79
CA SER A 217 -5.87 14.91 -22.87
C SER A 217 -4.91 13.75 -22.73
N ALA A 218 -4.38 13.48 -21.52
CA ALA A 218 -3.47 12.36 -21.29
C ALA A 218 -4.12 10.99 -21.59
N PHE A 219 -5.41 10.83 -21.26
CA PHE A 219 -6.15 9.62 -21.57
C PHE A 219 -6.39 9.49 -23.10
N GLU A 220 -6.82 10.54 -23.75
CA GLU A 220 -7.05 10.58 -25.19
C GLU A 220 -5.79 10.20 -25.98
N ASP A 221 -4.65 10.78 -25.66
CA ASP A 221 -3.37 10.49 -26.29
C ASP A 221 -3.01 8.99 -26.19
N LYS A 222 -3.23 8.39 -25.02
CA LYS A 222 -2.98 6.96 -24.81
C LYS A 222 -3.91 6.06 -25.63
N ILE A 223 -5.20 6.37 -25.65
CA ILE A 223 -6.19 5.60 -26.42
C ILE A 223 -5.92 5.72 -27.92
N ASN A 224 -5.61 6.92 -28.41
CA ASN A 224 -5.24 7.15 -29.81
C ASN A 224 -3.96 6.39 -30.20
N SER A 225 -2.98 6.35 -29.30
CA SER A 225 -1.73 5.59 -29.50
C SER A 225 -2.02 4.07 -29.59
N LEU A 226 -2.85 3.52 -28.72
CA LEU A 226 -3.26 2.11 -28.76
C LEU A 226 -4.09 1.77 -30.00
N GLN A 227 -4.93 2.68 -30.47
CA GLN A 227 -5.66 2.52 -31.71
C GLN A 227 -4.72 2.53 -32.93
N THR A 228 -3.77 3.48 -32.97
CA THR A 228 -2.77 3.59 -34.06
C THR A 228 -1.88 2.35 -34.10
N ALA A 229 -1.51 1.80 -32.96
CA ALA A 229 -0.76 0.54 -32.83
C ALA A 229 -1.58 -0.72 -33.22
N GLY A 230 -2.88 -0.59 -33.51
CA GLY A 230 -3.76 -1.72 -33.83
C GLY A 230 -4.19 -2.57 -32.63
N THR A 231 -3.87 -2.13 -31.41
CA THR A 231 -4.27 -2.82 -30.16
C THR A 231 -5.76 -2.64 -29.87
N LEU A 232 -6.31 -1.48 -30.23
CA LEU A 232 -7.73 -1.16 -30.11
C LEU A 232 -8.36 -0.93 -31.47
N THR A 233 -9.56 -1.44 -31.66
CA THR A 233 -10.41 -1.05 -32.81
C THR A 233 -10.93 0.37 -32.60
N LYS A 234 -11.28 1.06 -33.71
CA LYS A 234 -11.90 2.40 -33.63
C LYS A 234 -13.12 2.41 -32.70
N LYS A 235 -14.00 1.41 -32.81
CA LYS A 235 -15.20 1.29 -31.96
C LYS A 235 -14.87 1.18 -30.46
N GLN A 236 -13.80 0.46 -30.10
CA GLN A 236 -13.34 0.36 -28.72
C GLN A 236 -12.77 1.69 -28.23
N ALA A 237 -11.92 2.35 -29.06
CA ALA A 237 -11.37 3.65 -28.74
C ALA A 237 -12.46 4.69 -28.49
N ASP A 238 -13.40 4.83 -29.43
CA ASP A 238 -14.54 5.76 -29.31
C ASP A 238 -15.37 5.48 -28.03
N SER A 239 -15.60 4.20 -27.72
CA SER A 239 -16.32 3.81 -26.50
C SER A 239 -15.56 4.18 -25.21
N TYR A 240 -14.24 4.00 -25.18
CA TYR A 240 -13.40 4.34 -24.01
C TYR A 240 -13.31 5.86 -23.83
N LEU A 241 -13.16 6.63 -24.90
CA LEU A 241 -13.15 8.09 -24.84
C LEU A 241 -14.46 8.63 -24.29
N SER A 242 -15.61 8.14 -24.80
CA SER A 242 -16.93 8.53 -24.31
C SER A 242 -17.15 8.17 -22.82
N LEU A 243 -16.71 6.97 -22.40
CA LEU A 243 -16.81 6.56 -20.99
C LEU A 243 -15.92 7.42 -20.10
N HIS A 244 -14.69 7.73 -20.54
CA HIS A 244 -13.79 8.60 -19.80
C HIS A 244 -14.37 9.99 -19.60
N GLU A 245 -14.87 10.62 -20.66
CA GLU A 245 -15.53 11.91 -20.59
C GLU A 245 -16.70 11.90 -19.58
N LYS A 246 -17.53 10.87 -19.65
CA LYS A 246 -18.61 10.69 -18.67
C LYS A 246 -18.08 10.63 -17.25
N LEU A 247 -17.02 9.86 -16.98
CA LEU A 247 -16.45 9.72 -15.63
C LEU A 247 -15.77 11.01 -15.15
N ILE A 248 -15.15 11.76 -16.03
CA ILE A 248 -14.66 13.12 -15.69
C ILE A 248 -15.82 13.98 -15.15
N HIS A 249 -16.94 14.02 -15.85
CA HIS A 249 -18.07 14.84 -15.47
C HIS A 249 -18.89 14.30 -14.29
N THR A 250 -18.95 12.99 -14.09
CA THR A 250 -19.78 12.40 -13.02
C THR A 250 -19.01 12.00 -11.76
N CYS A 251 -17.70 11.86 -11.84
CA CYS A 251 -16.87 11.43 -10.72
C CYS A 251 -15.75 12.42 -10.39
N VAL A 252 -14.91 12.79 -11.37
CA VAL A 252 -13.71 13.59 -11.09
C VAL A 252 -14.09 15.02 -10.69
N ILE A 253 -14.78 15.76 -11.56
CA ILE A 253 -15.18 17.16 -11.31
C ILE A 253 -16.00 17.28 -10.02
N PRO A 254 -17.09 16.49 -9.81
CA PRO A 254 -17.87 16.58 -8.57
C PRO A 254 -17.07 16.27 -7.30
N SER A 255 -16.07 15.37 -7.38
CA SER A 255 -15.21 15.07 -6.23
C SER A 255 -14.41 16.28 -5.79
N TYR A 256 -13.77 17.01 -6.72
CA TYR A 256 -13.01 18.22 -6.42
C TYR A 256 -13.90 19.36 -5.97
N GLN A 257 -15.08 19.51 -6.56
CA GLN A 257 -16.06 20.52 -6.14
C GLN A 257 -16.52 20.28 -4.71
N SER A 258 -16.95 19.06 -4.40
CA SER A 258 -17.39 18.67 -3.06
C SER A 258 -16.27 18.82 -2.01
N LEU A 259 -15.03 18.41 -2.36
CA LEU A 259 -13.87 18.60 -1.49
C LEU A 259 -13.65 20.10 -1.20
N SER A 260 -13.62 20.94 -2.25
CA SER A 260 -13.39 22.38 -2.12
C SER A 260 -14.46 23.05 -1.28
N GLU A 261 -15.73 22.72 -1.47
CA GLU A 261 -16.86 23.26 -0.69
C GLU A 261 -16.73 22.89 0.80
N LYS A 262 -16.47 21.62 1.10
CA LYS A 262 -16.35 21.13 2.48
C LYS A 262 -15.14 21.75 3.19
N LEU A 263 -14.00 21.83 2.52
CA LEU A 263 -12.80 22.44 3.06
C LEU A 263 -12.96 23.96 3.25
N SER A 264 -13.61 24.67 2.31
CA SER A 264 -13.90 26.09 2.44
C SER A 264 -14.74 26.41 3.68
N ALA A 265 -15.67 25.52 4.04
CA ALA A 265 -16.49 25.65 5.25
C ALA A 265 -15.67 25.55 6.56
N LEU A 266 -14.44 25.03 6.48
CA LEU A 266 -13.52 24.92 7.62
C LEU A 266 -12.59 26.13 7.76
N LYS A 267 -12.67 27.14 6.88
CA LYS A 267 -11.86 28.37 6.97
C LYS A 267 -12.03 29.03 8.33
N GLY A 268 -10.92 29.45 8.92
CA GLY A 268 -10.88 30.02 10.27
C GLY A 268 -10.79 28.98 11.40
N SER A 269 -10.86 27.66 11.09
CA SER A 269 -10.66 26.60 12.08
C SER A 269 -9.17 26.35 12.37
N GLY A 270 -8.29 26.64 11.41
CA GLY A 270 -6.85 26.47 11.54
C GLY A 270 -6.22 27.62 12.32
N LYS A 271 -5.80 27.34 13.55
CA LYS A 271 -5.18 28.32 14.47
C LYS A 271 -3.67 28.21 14.56
N ASN A 272 -3.10 27.21 13.90
CA ASN A 272 -1.69 26.89 13.97
C ASN A 272 -1.01 27.19 12.63
N ASP A 273 -0.05 28.12 12.65
CA ASP A 273 0.79 28.51 11.51
C ASP A 273 2.20 27.90 11.54
N ARG A 274 2.50 27.07 12.56
CA ARG A 274 3.80 26.46 12.79
C ARG A 274 3.90 25.02 12.25
N GLY A 275 2.91 24.57 11.47
CA GLY A 275 2.84 23.20 10.98
C GLY A 275 2.75 22.16 12.11
N LEU A 276 3.27 20.96 11.88
CA LEU A 276 3.24 19.88 12.89
C LEU A 276 3.83 20.27 14.24
N ALA A 277 4.91 21.07 14.26
CA ALA A 277 5.55 21.51 15.50
C ALA A 277 4.64 22.37 16.41
N GLY A 278 3.56 22.92 15.87
CA GLY A 278 2.59 23.70 16.64
C GLY A 278 1.42 22.90 17.19
N PHE A 279 1.31 21.61 16.85
CA PHE A 279 0.26 20.73 17.36
C PHE A 279 0.74 19.95 18.59
N PRO A 280 -0.19 19.59 19.52
CA PRO A 280 0.12 18.60 20.55
C PRO A 280 0.69 17.34 19.91
N ASP A 281 1.73 16.77 20.50
CA ASP A 281 2.45 15.57 20.04
C ASP A 281 3.08 15.68 18.63
N GLY A 282 3.00 16.84 17.96
CA GLY A 282 3.53 17.03 16.62
C GLY A 282 5.04 16.76 16.50
N THR A 283 5.82 17.15 17.53
CA THR A 283 7.26 16.84 17.59
C THR A 283 7.52 15.34 17.79
N ALA A 284 6.67 14.66 18.55
CA ALA A 284 6.79 13.21 18.76
C ALA A 284 6.41 12.41 17.51
N TYR A 285 5.49 12.94 16.71
CA TYR A 285 5.09 12.35 15.43
C TYR A 285 6.20 12.45 14.39
N TYR A 286 6.93 13.57 14.34
CA TYR A 286 8.03 13.83 13.39
C TYR A 286 9.31 13.10 13.80
#